data_6a976562d3dfc1682bd4e4625dab84ad
#
_entry.id   6a976562d3dfc1682bd4e4625dab84ad
#
_cell.length_a   1.000
_cell.length_b   1.000
_cell.length_c   1.000
_cell.angle_alpha   90.00
_cell.angle_beta   90.00
_cell.angle_gamma   90.00
#
_symmetry.space_group_name_H-M   'P 1'
#
loop_
_entity.id
_entity.type
_entity.pdbx_description
1 polymer ?
#
loop_
_entity_poly.entity_id
_entity_poly.type
_entity_poly.pdbx_seq_one_letter_code
_entity_poly.pdbx_strand_id
1 'polypeptide(L)'
;MIRILLLTLAYLPTLLCSEAYAQPAATQWTTVDVPSDWTRPRNSASENGFRWYRCVVKLPVDWNGKELSLYVEPVDDAREVYLNGVKVASLGAMPPKFRSGLGEDEKYTVAPNHFVAGQDNVLAMRVYRKYPRGGFNVGAPILTDRKQAITTKGKWQHIIGDNPEYALWKDGGRDDFRYSELADAEAVLESFKQLADDRGAQNPAEALKQFELGEGLAVDAVLTDPDIAQPLSFKFDHRGRLWVMEYKQYPNPAGLKAVSRDKYLRTVYDKTPLPPPHGDQGQDQISVHEDTNGDGKFDKHLVFVDGLSIATSFAMGDGGVYVLNPPYLLFYEDRDQDDKADGDPEVILEGFGIEDSHSCANNLRWGPDGWLYAAQGSTVSGNIKHYGTKESPIRSMGQCIWRYHPQQKKYEVFAEGGGNTFGVEFDSYGRVYSGYNGGNTRGFHYIQGGYYLKGFSKHGQLSNPYAFGYFPAMTHSQVPRFTHTFVIYEDTTLPEKYQNKLFGVEPLQGRVVYSDVAGEGSTFKTE
;
A
#
# COMPACT_ATOMS: atom_id res chain seq x y z
N MET A 1 1.23 3.17 75.74
CA MET A 1 0.58 1.96 75.17
C MET A 1 0.08 2.26 73.76
N ILE A 2 0.92 2.00 72.76
CA ILE A 2 0.61 2.22 71.35
C ILE A 2 0.31 0.85 70.74
N ARG A 3 -0.90 0.66 70.29
CA ARG A 3 -1.32 -0.55 69.55
C ARG A 3 -0.96 -0.36 68.05
N ILE A 4 -0.06 -1.21 67.58
CA ILE A 4 0.28 -1.34 66.15
C ILE A 4 -0.76 -2.28 65.54
N LEU A 5 -1.49 -1.78 64.52
CA LEU A 5 -2.40 -2.56 63.68
C LEU A 5 -1.62 -3.08 62.49
N LEU A 6 -1.37 -4.38 62.41
CA LEU A 6 -0.82 -5.05 61.25
C LEU A 6 -1.96 -5.28 60.23
N LEU A 7 -1.87 -4.59 59.08
CA LEU A 7 -2.68 -4.90 57.91
C LEU A 7 -1.95 -5.97 57.06
N THR A 8 -2.46 -7.18 57.07
CA THR A 8 -2.06 -8.22 56.11
C THR A 8 -2.69 -7.96 54.77
N LEU A 9 -1.90 -7.56 53.78
CA LEU A 9 -2.32 -7.55 52.37
C LEU A 9 -2.39 -9.00 51.87
N ALA A 10 -3.59 -9.47 51.62
CA ALA A 10 -3.81 -10.70 50.86
C ALA A 10 -3.54 -10.43 49.37
N TYR A 11 -2.51 -11.05 48.84
CA TYR A 11 -2.29 -11.14 47.39
C TYR A 11 -3.36 -12.04 46.76
N LEU A 12 -4.33 -11.47 46.07
CA LEU A 12 -5.15 -12.22 45.11
C LEU A 12 -4.34 -12.37 43.82
N PRO A 13 -4.16 -13.60 43.30
CA PRO A 13 -3.63 -13.78 41.98
C PRO A 13 -4.71 -13.34 40.98
N THR A 14 -4.43 -12.29 40.23
CA THR A 14 -5.22 -11.95 39.01
C THR A 14 -5.11 -13.11 38.04
N LEU A 15 -6.13 -13.93 37.98
CA LEU A 15 -6.38 -14.83 36.87
C LEU A 15 -6.54 -13.96 35.63
N LEU A 16 -5.52 -13.95 34.78
CA LEU A 16 -5.65 -13.54 33.37
C LEU A 16 -6.64 -14.51 32.72
N CYS A 17 -7.93 -14.16 32.75
CA CYS A 17 -8.89 -14.74 31.83
C CYS A 17 -8.42 -14.40 30.41
N SER A 18 -7.85 -15.38 29.72
CA SER A 18 -7.82 -15.37 28.27
C SER A 18 -9.28 -15.41 27.82
N GLU A 19 -9.82 -14.27 27.38
CA GLU A 19 -11.08 -14.26 26.65
C GLU A 19 -10.89 -15.08 25.39
N ALA A 20 -11.23 -16.36 25.48
CA ALA A 20 -11.52 -17.17 24.31
C ALA A 20 -12.81 -16.60 23.73
N TYR A 21 -12.71 -15.84 22.65
CA TYR A 21 -13.85 -15.42 21.85
C TYR A 21 -14.49 -16.68 21.25
N ALA A 22 -15.41 -17.28 21.98
CA ALA A 22 -16.29 -18.32 21.46
C ALA A 22 -17.32 -17.62 20.56
N GLN A 23 -17.12 -17.66 19.27
CA GLN A 23 -18.18 -17.29 18.32
C GLN A 23 -19.33 -18.30 18.44
N PRO A 24 -20.58 -17.86 18.40
CA PRO A 24 -21.70 -18.79 18.26
C PRO A 24 -21.53 -19.53 16.94
N ALA A 25 -21.40 -20.85 16.99
CA ALA A 25 -21.31 -21.69 15.80
C ALA A 25 -22.60 -21.49 14.97
N ALA A 26 -22.44 -21.19 13.68
CA ALA A 26 -23.57 -21.23 12.77
C ALA A 26 -24.05 -22.69 12.69
N THR A 27 -25.34 -22.89 12.78
CA THR A 27 -25.93 -24.23 12.77
C THR A 27 -26.17 -24.76 11.36
N GLN A 28 -25.95 -23.94 10.32
CA GLN A 28 -26.31 -24.30 8.96
C GLN A 28 -25.28 -23.77 7.93
N TRP A 29 -24.98 -24.60 6.94
CA TRP A 29 -24.20 -24.23 5.78
C TRP A 29 -24.96 -23.22 4.89
N THR A 30 -24.24 -22.22 4.40
CA THR A 30 -24.73 -21.24 3.42
C THR A 30 -23.98 -21.37 2.11
N THR A 31 -24.54 -20.88 1.02
CA THR A 31 -23.87 -20.83 -0.28
C THR A 31 -23.24 -19.45 -0.49
N VAL A 32 -22.01 -19.44 -0.97
CA VAL A 32 -21.28 -18.22 -1.36
C VAL A 32 -20.66 -18.41 -2.74
N ASP A 33 -20.50 -17.34 -3.49
CA ASP A 33 -19.72 -17.36 -4.73
C ASP A 33 -18.22 -17.17 -4.42
N VAL A 34 -17.34 -17.86 -5.16
CA VAL A 34 -15.89 -17.74 -5.05
C VAL A 34 -15.32 -17.48 -6.45
N PRO A 35 -14.55 -16.42 -6.70
CA PRO A 35 -14.25 -15.34 -5.77
C PRO A 35 -15.49 -14.53 -5.44
N SER A 36 -15.53 -14.00 -4.25
CA SER A 36 -16.59 -13.09 -3.83
C SER A 36 -15.99 -11.85 -3.21
N ASP A 37 -16.52 -10.71 -3.57
CA ASP A 37 -16.19 -9.46 -2.92
C ASP A 37 -16.89 -9.42 -1.55
N TRP A 38 -16.10 -9.48 -0.49
CA TRP A 38 -16.60 -9.40 0.89
C TRP A 38 -16.81 -7.95 1.34
N THR A 39 -17.05 -7.06 0.40
CA THR A 39 -17.45 -5.68 0.69
C THR A 39 -18.85 -5.67 1.31
N ARG A 40 -18.93 -5.91 2.62
CA ARG A 40 -20.13 -5.62 3.41
C ARG A 40 -19.99 -4.31 4.17
N PRO A 41 -21.13 -3.70 4.58
CA PRO A 41 -21.16 -2.39 5.22
C PRO A 41 -20.23 -2.31 6.43
N ARG A 42 -19.58 -1.19 6.62
CA ARG A 42 -18.52 -0.89 7.60
C ARG A 42 -18.88 -1.10 9.08
N ASN A 43 -20.07 -1.59 9.43
CA ASN A 43 -20.60 -1.58 10.79
C ASN A 43 -20.90 -2.95 11.43
N SER A 44 -20.44 -4.07 10.89
CA SER A 44 -20.64 -5.35 11.57
C SER A 44 -19.39 -5.72 12.40
N ALA A 45 -19.38 -5.32 13.66
CA ALA A 45 -18.35 -5.66 14.65
C ALA A 45 -18.30 -7.15 15.04
N SER A 46 -19.14 -8.01 14.44
CA SER A 46 -19.37 -9.39 14.88
C SER A 46 -18.66 -10.47 14.06
N GLU A 47 -17.64 -10.15 13.24
CA GLU A 47 -17.20 -11.09 12.20
C GLU A 47 -15.74 -11.55 12.25
N ASN A 48 -15.02 -11.32 13.34
CA ASN A 48 -13.69 -11.92 13.53
C ASN A 48 -13.85 -13.38 13.95
N GLY A 49 -12.95 -14.27 13.49
CA GLY A 49 -12.96 -15.67 13.90
C GLY A 49 -12.82 -16.65 12.76
N PHE A 50 -13.16 -17.90 13.05
CA PHE A 50 -13.00 -19.00 12.11
C PHE A 50 -14.15 -19.12 11.14
N ARG A 51 -13.83 -19.48 9.89
CA ARG A 51 -14.76 -19.81 8.82
C ARG A 51 -14.26 -20.99 8.04
N TRP A 52 -15.19 -21.76 7.54
CA TRP A 52 -14.88 -22.86 6.63
C TRP A 52 -15.61 -22.66 5.31
N TYR A 53 -14.92 -23.04 4.26
CA TYR A 53 -15.41 -23.08 2.89
C TYR A 53 -15.15 -24.47 2.35
N ARG A 54 -16.07 -25.02 1.55
CA ARG A 54 -15.83 -26.30 0.89
C ARG A 54 -16.54 -26.39 -0.46
N CYS A 55 -15.91 -27.14 -1.36
CA CYS A 55 -16.47 -27.58 -2.62
C CYS A 55 -16.03 -29.02 -2.93
N VAL A 56 -16.47 -29.55 -4.04
CA VAL A 56 -16.10 -30.88 -4.51
C VAL A 56 -15.37 -30.77 -5.83
N VAL A 57 -14.24 -31.44 -5.98
CA VAL A 57 -13.48 -31.50 -7.23
C VAL A 57 -13.39 -32.95 -7.69
N LYS A 58 -13.94 -33.22 -8.88
CA LYS A 58 -13.80 -34.52 -9.51
C LYS A 58 -12.52 -34.53 -10.34
N LEU A 59 -11.50 -35.22 -9.83
CA LEU A 59 -10.19 -35.27 -10.49
C LEU A 59 -10.16 -36.29 -11.61
N PRO A 60 -9.45 -36.06 -12.72
CA PRO A 60 -9.31 -36.98 -13.83
C PRO A 60 -8.68 -38.33 -13.43
N VAL A 61 -9.04 -39.40 -14.10
CA VAL A 61 -8.47 -40.73 -13.84
C VAL A 61 -6.97 -40.79 -14.14
N ASP A 62 -6.55 -40.08 -15.17
CA ASP A 62 -5.14 -40.03 -15.62
C ASP A 62 -4.23 -39.18 -14.70
N TRP A 63 -4.80 -38.55 -13.67
CA TRP A 63 -4.04 -37.91 -12.61
C TRP A 63 -3.61 -38.86 -11.49
N ASN A 64 -4.00 -40.12 -11.60
CA ASN A 64 -3.59 -41.14 -10.64
C ASN A 64 -2.06 -41.26 -10.56
N GLY A 65 -1.53 -41.21 -9.35
CA GLY A 65 -0.08 -41.29 -9.09
C GLY A 65 0.72 -40.02 -9.43
N LYS A 66 0.08 -38.96 -9.96
CA LYS A 66 0.74 -37.70 -10.24
C LYS A 66 0.78 -36.80 -8.99
N GLU A 67 1.84 -36.01 -8.90
CA GLU A 67 1.90 -34.87 -8.00
C GLU A 67 1.16 -33.67 -8.63
N LEU A 68 0.28 -33.01 -7.89
CA LEU A 68 -0.47 -31.87 -8.38
C LEU A 68 0.07 -30.58 -7.77
N SER A 69 -0.09 -29.48 -8.50
CA SER A 69 0.06 -28.15 -7.94
C SER A 69 -1.31 -27.58 -7.58
N LEU A 70 -1.41 -27.01 -6.37
CA LEU A 70 -2.57 -26.28 -5.88
C LEU A 70 -2.19 -24.82 -5.76
N TYR A 71 -2.85 -23.97 -6.50
CA TYR A 71 -2.73 -22.52 -6.40
C TYR A 71 -3.93 -21.99 -5.61
N VAL A 72 -3.65 -21.18 -4.59
CA VAL A 72 -4.68 -20.54 -3.77
C VAL A 72 -4.28 -19.10 -3.58
N GLU A 73 -5.04 -18.18 -4.11
CA GLU A 73 -4.73 -16.75 -4.00
C GLU A 73 -4.67 -16.22 -2.58
N PRO A 74 -4.07 -15.04 -2.36
CA PRO A 74 -3.99 -14.43 -1.05
C PRO A 74 -5.39 -14.26 -0.47
N VAL A 75 -5.62 -14.95 0.64
CA VAL A 75 -6.72 -14.64 1.54
C VAL A 75 -6.09 -13.90 2.70
N ASP A 76 -6.51 -12.69 2.96
CA ASP A 76 -6.03 -11.96 4.12
C ASP A 76 -6.15 -12.81 5.39
N ASP A 77 -5.12 -12.73 6.25
CA ASP A 77 -4.96 -13.39 7.55
C ASP A 77 -4.33 -14.79 7.49
N ALA A 78 -4.94 -15.82 8.07
CA ALA A 78 -4.37 -17.17 8.08
C ALA A 78 -5.34 -18.19 7.50
N ARG A 79 -4.82 -19.16 6.74
CA ARG A 79 -5.63 -20.22 6.18
C ARG A 79 -4.95 -21.58 6.26
N GLU A 80 -5.76 -22.62 6.28
CA GLU A 80 -5.36 -24.02 6.05
C GLU A 80 -6.24 -24.59 4.96
N VAL A 81 -5.63 -25.37 4.05
CA VAL A 81 -6.35 -26.04 2.94
C VAL A 81 -6.32 -27.53 3.17
N TYR A 82 -7.45 -28.16 2.98
CA TYR A 82 -7.66 -29.59 3.20
C TYR A 82 -8.16 -30.25 1.92
N LEU A 83 -7.66 -31.43 1.66
CA LEU A 83 -8.20 -32.32 0.62
C LEU A 83 -8.61 -33.63 1.27
N ASN A 84 -9.89 -34.00 1.15
CA ASN A 84 -10.49 -35.15 1.81
C ASN A 84 -10.24 -35.22 3.34
N GLY A 85 -10.22 -34.07 4.01
CA GLY A 85 -9.96 -33.97 5.45
C GLY A 85 -8.49 -33.98 5.86
N VAL A 86 -7.57 -34.16 4.91
CA VAL A 86 -6.12 -34.05 5.14
C VAL A 86 -5.62 -32.66 4.82
N LYS A 87 -4.89 -32.04 5.74
CA LYS A 87 -4.30 -30.73 5.51
C LYS A 87 -3.16 -30.81 4.49
N VAL A 88 -3.29 -30.15 3.36
CA VAL A 88 -2.33 -30.15 2.25
C VAL A 88 -1.57 -28.84 2.12
N ALA A 89 -2.09 -27.75 2.69
CA ALA A 89 -1.45 -26.44 2.62
C ALA A 89 -1.80 -25.57 3.84
N SER A 90 -0.95 -24.61 4.14
CA SER A 90 -1.23 -23.57 5.15
C SER A 90 -0.53 -22.26 4.80
N LEU A 91 -1.16 -21.15 5.14
CA LEU A 91 -0.62 -19.80 5.02
C LEU A 91 -0.79 -19.11 6.36
N GLY A 92 0.29 -18.50 6.88
CA GLY A 92 0.28 -17.93 8.21
C GLY A 92 0.20 -18.97 9.33
N ALA A 93 -0.35 -18.59 10.48
CA ALA A 93 -0.59 -19.47 11.61
C ALA A 93 -1.91 -19.13 12.31
N MET A 94 -2.65 -20.18 12.67
CA MET A 94 -3.93 -20.05 13.40
C MET A 94 -3.72 -19.67 14.88
N PRO A 95 -4.71 -19.07 15.56
CA PRO A 95 -4.70 -18.92 17.00
C PRO A 95 -4.44 -20.25 17.74
N PRO A 96 -3.82 -20.23 18.93
CA PRO A 96 -3.45 -19.04 19.72
C PRO A 96 -2.15 -18.35 19.27
N LYS A 97 -1.38 -18.93 18.37
CA LYS A 97 -0.13 -18.36 17.83
C LYS A 97 -0.37 -17.70 16.47
N PHE A 98 -1.38 -16.85 16.42
CA PHE A 98 -1.76 -16.20 15.17
C PHE A 98 -0.60 -15.44 14.53
N ARG A 99 -0.40 -15.69 13.21
CA ARG A 99 0.48 -14.95 12.32
C ARG A 99 -0.22 -14.80 10.96
N SER A 100 -0.24 -13.60 10.42
CA SER A 100 -0.75 -13.38 9.06
C SER A 100 0.13 -14.10 8.03
N GLY A 101 -0.48 -14.63 6.98
CA GLY A 101 0.20 -15.22 5.84
C GLY A 101 0.63 -14.21 4.76
N LEU A 102 0.59 -12.93 5.07
CA LEU A 102 0.99 -11.88 4.13
C LEU A 102 2.43 -12.09 3.66
N GLY A 103 2.63 -12.18 2.33
CA GLY A 103 3.95 -12.36 1.71
C GLY A 103 4.45 -13.81 1.69
N GLU A 104 3.63 -14.80 2.05
CA GLU A 104 3.94 -16.22 1.90
C GLU A 104 3.51 -16.74 0.51
N ASP A 105 4.14 -17.83 0.06
CA ASP A 105 3.85 -18.48 -1.23
C ASP A 105 2.41 -19.00 -1.32
N GLU A 106 1.84 -18.92 -2.50
CA GLU A 106 0.45 -19.28 -2.82
C GLU A 106 0.34 -20.57 -3.62
N LYS A 107 1.48 -21.16 -3.94
CA LYS A 107 1.58 -22.43 -4.67
C LYS A 107 2.02 -23.55 -3.73
N TYR A 108 1.24 -24.61 -3.71
CA TYR A 108 1.47 -25.78 -2.88
C TYR A 108 1.56 -27.06 -3.73
N THR A 109 2.33 -28.02 -3.25
CA THR A 109 2.41 -29.35 -3.84
C THR A 109 1.46 -30.29 -3.11
N VAL A 110 0.62 -31.01 -3.88
CA VAL A 110 -0.32 -32.03 -3.37
C VAL A 110 0.16 -33.41 -3.79
N ALA A 111 0.54 -34.22 -2.81
CA ALA A 111 1.01 -35.56 -3.05
C ALA A 111 -0.13 -36.52 -3.49
N PRO A 112 0.15 -37.57 -4.30
CA PRO A 112 -0.88 -38.44 -4.87
C PRO A 112 -1.76 -39.17 -3.85
N ASN A 113 -1.28 -39.35 -2.64
CA ASN A 113 -2.02 -40.03 -1.56
C ASN A 113 -3.06 -39.15 -0.86
N HIS A 114 -3.17 -37.87 -1.21
CA HIS A 114 -4.13 -36.93 -0.62
C HIS A 114 -5.45 -36.84 -1.41
N PHE A 115 -5.53 -37.49 -2.59
CA PHE A 115 -6.71 -37.45 -3.42
C PHE A 115 -6.98 -38.81 -4.08
N VAL A 116 -8.19 -38.98 -4.61
CA VAL A 116 -8.59 -40.16 -5.36
C VAL A 116 -8.93 -39.76 -6.79
N ALA A 117 -8.06 -40.14 -7.73
CA ALA A 117 -8.29 -39.87 -9.15
C ALA A 117 -9.54 -40.60 -9.67
N GLY A 118 -10.28 -39.97 -10.58
CA GLY A 118 -11.53 -40.47 -11.13
C GLY A 118 -12.75 -40.33 -10.19
N GLN A 119 -12.55 -39.81 -8.98
CA GLN A 119 -13.61 -39.64 -7.99
C GLN A 119 -13.75 -38.19 -7.51
N ASP A 120 -14.84 -37.94 -6.79
CA ASP A 120 -15.09 -36.69 -6.07
C ASP A 120 -14.14 -36.57 -4.87
N ASN A 121 -13.46 -35.46 -4.78
CA ASN A 121 -12.60 -35.10 -3.66
C ASN A 121 -13.13 -33.81 -3.02
N VAL A 122 -13.16 -33.76 -1.70
CA VAL A 122 -13.58 -32.55 -0.96
C VAL A 122 -12.40 -31.61 -0.81
N LEU A 123 -12.48 -30.44 -1.42
CA LEU A 123 -11.56 -29.33 -1.19
C LEU A 123 -12.19 -28.42 -0.14
N ALA A 124 -11.53 -28.26 1.00
CA ALA A 124 -12.01 -27.41 2.08
C ALA A 124 -10.93 -26.43 2.54
N MET A 125 -11.37 -25.27 2.99
CA MET A 125 -10.49 -24.24 3.51
C MET A 125 -10.99 -23.76 4.86
N ARG A 126 -10.10 -23.78 5.85
CA ARG A 126 -10.26 -23.17 7.15
C ARG A 126 -9.57 -21.83 7.14
N VAL A 127 -10.31 -20.75 7.36
CA VAL A 127 -9.81 -19.39 7.36
C VAL A 127 -10.03 -18.78 8.73
N TYR A 128 -8.98 -18.17 9.28
CA TYR A 128 -9.11 -17.32 10.46
C TYR A 128 -9.03 -15.88 10.05
N ARG A 129 -10.08 -15.14 10.35
CA ARG A 129 -10.19 -13.70 10.08
C ARG A 129 -10.02 -12.92 11.38
N LYS A 130 -9.00 -12.10 11.43
CA LYS A 130 -8.73 -11.20 12.57
C LYS A 130 -9.25 -9.79 12.31
N TYR A 131 -9.33 -9.38 11.05
CA TYR A 131 -9.61 -8.00 10.65
C TYR A 131 -10.79 -7.91 9.67
N PRO A 132 -11.50 -6.76 9.59
CA PRO A 132 -12.74 -6.63 8.81
C PRO A 132 -12.59 -6.75 7.28
N ARG A 133 -11.38 -6.70 6.75
CA ARG A 133 -11.11 -6.84 5.31
C ARG A 133 -10.42 -8.17 5.07
N GLY A 134 -10.87 -8.88 4.07
CA GLY A 134 -10.31 -10.16 3.65
C GLY A 134 -11.37 -10.99 2.93
N GLY A 135 -10.94 -11.97 2.17
CA GLY A 135 -11.80 -12.87 1.41
C GLY A 135 -11.12 -13.43 0.18
N PHE A 136 -11.86 -14.20 -0.60
CA PHE A 136 -11.43 -14.66 -1.92
C PHE A 136 -11.63 -13.52 -2.94
N ASN A 137 -10.83 -12.46 -2.85
CA ASN A 137 -11.11 -11.23 -3.60
C ASN A 137 -10.69 -11.31 -5.06
N VAL A 138 -9.76 -12.17 -5.41
CA VAL A 138 -9.11 -12.16 -6.72
C VAL A 138 -9.41 -13.42 -7.51
N GLY A 139 -9.31 -14.63 -6.95
CA GLY A 139 -9.54 -15.86 -7.69
C GLY A 139 -10.01 -17.04 -6.83
N ALA A 140 -10.35 -18.12 -7.50
CA ALA A 140 -10.71 -19.39 -6.89
C ALA A 140 -9.53 -20.36 -6.91
N PRO A 141 -9.40 -21.29 -5.96
CA PRO A 141 -8.36 -22.31 -6.00
C PRO A 141 -8.31 -23.09 -7.32
N ILE A 142 -7.08 -23.37 -7.78
CA ILE A 142 -6.81 -24.10 -9.01
C ILE A 142 -5.98 -25.33 -8.69
N LEU A 143 -6.43 -26.49 -9.16
CA LEU A 143 -5.68 -27.74 -9.14
C LEU A 143 -5.17 -28.08 -10.55
N THR A 144 -3.88 -28.44 -10.69
CA THR A 144 -3.28 -28.72 -11.99
C THR A 144 -2.20 -29.79 -11.93
N ASP A 145 -2.10 -30.59 -12.99
CA ASP A 145 -0.98 -31.50 -13.25
C ASP A 145 0.11 -30.87 -14.13
N ARG A 146 0.06 -29.52 -14.33
CA ARG A 146 0.91 -28.68 -15.19
C ARG A 146 0.55 -28.72 -16.68
N LYS A 147 -0.32 -29.64 -17.13
CA LYS A 147 -0.85 -29.67 -18.51
C LYS A 147 -2.31 -29.24 -18.54
N GLN A 148 -3.07 -29.73 -17.60
CA GLN A 148 -4.48 -29.43 -17.45
C GLN A 148 -4.76 -28.86 -16.07
N ALA A 149 -5.78 -28.05 -15.94
CA ALA A 149 -6.19 -27.42 -14.70
C ALA A 149 -7.70 -27.51 -14.49
N ILE A 150 -8.10 -27.59 -13.24
CA ILE A 150 -9.49 -27.42 -12.79
C ILE A 150 -9.54 -26.17 -11.94
N THR A 151 -10.35 -25.19 -12.37
CA THR A 151 -10.68 -24.02 -11.54
C THR A 151 -11.93 -24.31 -10.72
N THR A 152 -11.95 -23.83 -9.49
CA THR A 152 -13.08 -23.99 -8.58
C THR A 152 -13.93 -22.72 -8.46
N LYS A 153 -13.87 -21.85 -9.48
CA LYS A 153 -14.66 -20.62 -9.56
C LYS A 153 -16.15 -20.93 -9.61
N GLY A 154 -16.91 -20.39 -8.65
CA GLY A 154 -18.36 -20.58 -8.59
C GLY A 154 -18.87 -20.76 -7.16
N LYS A 155 -19.90 -21.57 -6.97
CA LYS A 155 -20.59 -21.74 -5.69
C LYS A 155 -19.83 -22.65 -4.74
N TRP A 156 -19.63 -22.19 -3.51
CA TRP A 156 -19.05 -22.94 -2.42
C TRP A 156 -19.99 -22.98 -1.22
N GLN A 157 -19.88 -24.00 -0.39
CA GLN A 157 -20.51 -23.99 0.92
C GLN A 157 -19.63 -23.22 1.91
N HIS A 158 -20.27 -22.45 2.79
CA HIS A 158 -19.63 -21.63 3.81
C HIS A 158 -20.33 -21.80 5.16
N ILE A 159 -19.55 -21.88 6.25
CA ILE A 159 -20.05 -21.89 7.62
C ILE A 159 -19.12 -21.11 8.56
N ILE A 160 -19.71 -20.42 9.55
CA ILE A 160 -18.98 -19.73 10.61
C ILE A 160 -18.77 -20.70 11.78
N GLY A 161 -17.57 -20.72 12.34
CA GLY A 161 -17.18 -21.56 13.45
C GLY A 161 -15.92 -22.36 13.17
N ASP A 162 -15.45 -23.10 14.16
CA ASP A 162 -14.22 -23.88 14.08
C ASP A 162 -14.46 -25.35 14.47
N ASN A 163 -14.68 -26.19 13.45
CA ASN A 163 -14.81 -27.62 13.64
C ASN A 163 -14.05 -28.36 12.52
N PRO A 164 -13.01 -29.15 12.83
CA PRO A 164 -12.23 -29.91 11.85
C PRO A 164 -13.09 -30.86 10.97
N GLU A 165 -14.24 -31.31 11.45
CA GLU A 165 -15.17 -32.16 10.68
C GLU A 165 -15.72 -31.43 9.44
N TYR A 166 -15.65 -30.10 9.39
CA TYR A 166 -16.05 -29.29 8.24
C TYR A 166 -15.16 -29.51 7.01
N ALA A 167 -13.96 -30.08 7.19
CA ALA A 167 -13.08 -30.50 6.10
C ALA A 167 -13.62 -31.71 5.33
N LEU A 168 -14.68 -32.36 5.83
CA LEU A 168 -15.33 -33.52 5.21
C LEU A 168 -16.72 -33.13 4.72
N TRP A 169 -17.22 -33.87 3.74
CA TRP A 169 -18.59 -33.73 3.24
C TRP A 169 -19.43 -34.89 3.69
N LYS A 170 -20.17 -34.71 4.76
CA LYS A 170 -21.05 -35.76 5.34
C LYS A 170 -22.51 -35.60 4.92
N ASP A 171 -22.87 -34.47 4.34
CA ASP A 171 -24.22 -34.11 3.98
C ASP A 171 -24.51 -34.43 2.51
N GLY A 172 -25.78 -34.42 2.11
CA GLY A 172 -26.19 -34.50 0.71
C GLY A 172 -25.93 -33.22 -0.07
N GLY A 173 -26.30 -33.19 -1.36
CA GLY A 173 -26.29 -31.95 -2.16
C GLY A 173 -24.92 -31.52 -2.67
N ARG A 174 -24.06 -32.48 -3.05
CA ARG A 174 -22.71 -32.21 -3.56
C ARG A 174 -22.69 -31.64 -4.98
N ASP A 175 -23.72 -31.96 -5.77
CA ASP A 175 -23.71 -31.73 -7.22
C ASP A 175 -23.65 -30.26 -7.59
N ASP A 176 -24.31 -29.40 -6.81
CA ASP A 176 -24.30 -27.94 -7.03
C ASP A 176 -22.94 -27.27 -6.74
N PHE A 177 -22.01 -28.01 -6.13
CA PHE A 177 -20.71 -27.52 -5.68
C PHE A 177 -19.55 -28.33 -6.32
N ARG A 178 -19.83 -29.08 -7.41
CA ARG A 178 -18.86 -29.97 -8.08
C ARG A 178 -18.18 -29.26 -9.24
N TYR A 179 -16.86 -29.36 -9.28
CA TYR A 179 -15.99 -28.87 -10.35
C TYR A 179 -15.26 -30.05 -11.01
N SER A 180 -15.33 -30.13 -12.32
CA SER A 180 -14.71 -31.24 -13.08
C SER A 180 -14.25 -30.82 -14.47
N GLU A 181 -14.51 -29.57 -14.88
CA GLU A 181 -14.13 -29.10 -16.20
C GLU A 181 -12.63 -28.89 -16.27
N LEU A 182 -12.03 -29.49 -17.29
CA LEU A 182 -10.62 -29.36 -17.58
C LEU A 182 -10.39 -28.25 -18.57
N ALA A 183 -9.39 -27.43 -18.29
CA ALA A 183 -8.89 -26.40 -19.17
C ALA A 183 -7.36 -26.54 -19.34
N ASP A 184 -6.80 -25.89 -20.33
CA ASP A 184 -5.37 -25.79 -20.50
C ASP A 184 -4.74 -25.06 -19.30
N ALA A 185 -3.72 -25.66 -18.70
CA ALA A 185 -3.13 -25.15 -17.46
C ALA A 185 -2.43 -23.81 -17.67
N GLU A 186 -1.78 -23.61 -18.81
CA GLU A 186 -1.08 -22.37 -19.11
C GLU A 186 -2.10 -21.23 -19.29
N ALA A 187 -3.18 -21.47 -20.03
CA ALA A 187 -4.24 -20.49 -20.21
C ALA A 187 -4.95 -20.12 -18.90
N VAL A 188 -5.22 -21.09 -18.02
CA VAL A 188 -5.86 -20.83 -16.72
C VAL A 188 -4.92 -20.05 -15.80
N LEU A 189 -3.65 -20.45 -15.71
CA LEU A 189 -2.67 -19.76 -14.87
C LEU A 189 -2.31 -18.37 -15.42
N GLU A 190 -2.32 -18.20 -16.73
CA GLU A 190 -2.13 -16.89 -17.33
C GLU A 190 -3.33 -15.97 -17.06
N SER A 191 -4.57 -16.49 -17.20
CA SER A 191 -5.75 -15.72 -16.80
C SER A 191 -5.74 -15.36 -15.30
N PHE A 192 -5.17 -16.22 -14.48
CA PHE A 192 -5.00 -15.99 -13.04
C PHE A 192 -3.99 -14.87 -12.76
N LYS A 193 -2.94 -14.75 -13.55
CA LYS A 193 -2.01 -13.62 -13.51
C LYS A 193 -2.59 -12.34 -14.11
N GLN A 194 -3.47 -12.48 -15.10
CA GLN A 194 -4.08 -11.38 -15.84
C GLN A 194 -5.32 -10.75 -15.18
N LEU A 195 -5.83 -11.30 -14.06
CA LEU A 195 -6.98 -10.74 -13.34
C LEU A 195 -6.76 -9.31 -12.82
N ALA A 196 -5.55 -8.78 -12.98
CA ALA A 196 -5.24 -7.39 -12.71
C ALA A 196 -5.40 -6.48 -13.94
N ASP A 197 -5.27 -6.97 -15.16
CA ASP A 197 -5.43 -6.17 -16.39
C ASP A 197 -5.69 -7.03 -17.63
N ASP A 198 -6.94 -7.05 -18.10
CA ASP A 198 -7.36 -7.80 -19.29
C ASP A 198 -6.72 -7.28 -20.60
N ARG A 199 -6.00 -6.18 -20.58
CA ARG A 199 -5.49 -5.53 -21.78
C ARG A 199 -4.00 -5.69 -22.03
N GLY A 200 -3.24 -6.17 -21.05
CA GLY A 200 -1.79 -6.21 -21.11
C GLY A 200 -1.15 -4.81 -21.17
N ALA A 201 0.19 -4.76 -21.14
CA ALA A 201 0.92 -3.51 -21.33
C ALA A 201 0.74 -2.98 -22.75
N GLN A 202 0.29 -1.75 -22.90
CA GLN A 202 0.15 -1.09 -24.21
C GLN A 202 1.49 -0.51 -24.66
N ASN A 203 1.73 -0.57 -25.96
CA ASN A 203 2.85 0.17 -26.54
C ASN A 203 2.65 1.68 -26.29
N PRO A 204 3.68 2.43 -25.85
CA PRO A 204 3.55 3.86 -25.55
C PRO A 204 2.95 4.70 -26.66
N ALA A 205 3.32 4.43 -27.91
CA ALA A 205 2.79 5.16 -29.06
C ALA A 205 1.29 4.90 -29.31
N GLU A 206 0.79 3.71 -28.99
CA GLU A 206 -0.65 3.40 -29.08
C GLU A 206 -1.41 3.97 -27.88
N ALA A 207 -0.82 3.95 -26.68
CA ALA A 207 -1.40 4.56 -25.49
C ALA A 207 -1.58 6.08 -25.68
N LEU A 208 -0.61 6.76 -26.28
CA LEU A 208 -0.66 8.19 -26.56
C LEU A 208 -1.86 8.60 -27.42
N LYS A 209 -2.28 7.75 -28.39
CA LYS A 209 -3.44 8.01 -29.26
C LYS A 209 -4.79 7.94 -28.54
N GLN A 210 -4.82 7.40 -27.33
CA GLN A 210 -6.05 7.23 -26.55
C GLN A 210 -6.36 8.42 -25.64
N PHE A 211 -5.45 9.41 -25.58
CA PHE A 211 -5.70 10.62 -24.80
C PHE A 211 -6.78 11.48 -25.45
N GLU A 212 -7.84 11.76 -24.70
CA GLU A 212 -8.83 12.77 -25.04
C GLU A 212 -8.41 14.10 -24.43
N LEU A 213 -8.12 15.08 -25.28
CA LEU A 213 -7.54 16.35 -24.85
C LEU A 213 -8.59 17.44 -24.73
N GLY A 214 -8.42 18.31 -23.74
CA GLY A 214 -9.16 19.56 -23.66
C GLY A 214 -8.77 20.52 -24.79
N GLU A 215 -9.67 21.42 -25.12
CA GLU A 215 -9.46 22.42 -26.18
C GLU A 215 -8.21 23.26 -25.93
N GLY A 216 -7.36 23.36 -26.94
CA GLY A 216 -6.11 24.13 -26.90
C GLY A 216 -4.97 23.43 -26.19
N LEU A 217 -5.09 22.13 -25.87
CA LEU A 217 -4.03 21.31 -25.30
C LEU A 217 -3.49 20.33 -26.34
N ALA A 218 -2.20 20.01 -26.20
CA ALA A 218 -1.52 18.92 -26.89
C ALA A 218 -0.83 18.01 -25.86
N VAL A 219 -0.54 16.78 -26.24
CA VAL A 219 0.23 15.83 -25.43
C VAL A 219 1.31 15.19 -26.27
N ASP A 220 2.53 15.17 -25.74
CA ASP A 220 3.68 14.56 -26.38
C ASP A 220 4.34 13.57 -25.42
N ALA A 221 4.83 12.44 -25.94
CA ALA A 221 5.65 11.52 -25.16
C ALA A 221 7.11 11.99 -25.21
N VAL A 222 7.65 12.41 -24.09
CA VAL A 222 9.03 12.90 -23.94
C VAL A 222 9.98 11.81 -23.44
N LEU A 223 9.45 10.81 -22.74
CA LEU A 223 10.20 9.69 -22.16
C LEU A 223 9.25 8.51 -21.94
N THR A 224 9.63 7.33 -22.36
CA THR A 224 8.78 6.12 -22.28
C THR A 224 9.62 4.89 -21.90
N ASP A 225 8.95 3.77 -21.61
CA ASP A 225 9.61 2.46 -21.51
C ASP A 225 10.33 2.14 -22.84
N PRO A 226 11.58 1.61 -22.84
CA PRO A 226 12.34 1.11 -21.69
C PRO A 226 13.28 2.13 -21.00
N ASP A 227 13.32 3.38 -21.47
CA ASP A 227 14.25 4.41 -20.97
C ASP A 227 13.90 4.84 -19.54
N ILE A 228 12.66 4.59 -19.12
CA ILE A 228 12.16 4.85 -17.78
C ILE A 228 11.21 3.73 -17.35
N ALA A 229 11.23 3.37 -16.06
CA ALA A 229 10.31 2.39 -15.48
C ALA A 229 9.72 2.87 -14.15
N GLN A 230 8.39 2.75 -13.99
CA GLN A 230 7.66 3.07 -12.76
C GLN A 230 8.03 4.45 -12.15
N PRO A 231 7.90 5.56 -12.89
CA PRO A 231 8.23 6.88 -12.39
C PRO A 231 7.30 7.28 -11.25
N LEU A 232 7.85 7.61 -10.08
CA LEU A 232 7.10 8.02 -8.89
C LEU A 232 7.07 9.53 -8.72
N SER A 233 8.21 10.18 -8.90
CA SER A 233 8.33 11.63 -8.84
C SER A 233 9.40 12.13 -9.79
N PHE A 234 9.25 13.36 -10.26
CA PHE A 234 10.24 13.98 -11.13
C PHE A 234 10.44 15.46 -10.79
N LYS A 235 11.56 15.98 -11.21
CA LYS A 235 11.93 17.40 -11.08
C LYS A 235 12.76 17.84 -12.27
N PHE A 236 12.68 19.12 -12.62
CA PHE A 236 13.61 19.74 -13.53
C PHE A 236 14.71 20.43 -12.73
N ASP A 237 15.94 20.32 -13.20
CA ASP A 237 17.04 21.09 -12.66
C ASP A 237 17.16 22.47 -13.35
N HIS A 238 18.14 23.28 -12.92
CA HIS A 238 18.39 24.60 -13.47
C HIS A 238 18.88 24.61 -14.93
N ARG A 239 19.25 23.43 -15.46
CA ARG A 239 19.64 23.24 -16.88
C ARG A 239 18.49 22.71 -17.73
N GLY A 240 17.30 22.52 -17.16
CA GLY A 240 16.13 21.96 -17.83
C GLY A 240 16.14 20.45 -18.00
N ARG A 241 17.05 19.73 -17.35
CA ARG A 241 17.11 18.27 -17.42
C ARG A 241 16.08 17.67 -16.48
N LEU A 242 15.53 16.54 -16.90
CA LEU A 242 14.51 15.80 -16.14
C LEU A 242 15.19 14.76 -15.23
N TRP A 243 15.01 14.93 -13.95
CA TRP A 243 15.41 13.99 -12.91
C TRP A 243 14.20 13.17 -12.48
N VAL A 244 14.33 11.86 -12.39
CA VAL A 244 13.20 10.95 -12.09
C VAL A 244 13.57 9.95 -11.00
N MET A 245 12.70 9.81 -10.00
CA MET A 245 12.70 8.70 -9.05
C MET A 245 11.92 7.53 -9.66
N GLU A 246 12.60 6.43 -9.92
CA GLU A 246 12.00 5.19 -10.40
C GLU A 246 11.78 4.22 -9.24
N TYR A 247 10.53 3.80 -9.04
CA TYR A 247 10.05 3.05 -7.86
C TYR A 247 9.91 1.56 -8.16
N LYS A 248 10.99 0.93 -8.60
CA LYS A 248 11.02 -0.46 -9.10
C LYS A 248 10.96 -1.50 -7.98
N GLN A 249 11.31 -1.13 -6.73
CA GLN A 249 11.30 -2.02 -5.57
C GLN A 249 9.90 -2.27 -5.01
N TYR A 250 8.94 -1.38 -5.30
CA TYR A 250 7.56 -1.54 -4.84
C TYR A 250 7.00 -2.96 -5.13
N PRO A 251 6.18 -3.59 -4.25
CA PRO A 251 5.59 -2.98 -3.05
C PRO A 251 6.32 -3.24 -1.72
N ASN A 252 7.33 -4.07 -1.69
CA ASN A 252 7.98 -4.48 -0.44
C ASN A 252 9.42 -3.96 -0.35
N PRO A 253 9.85 -3.45 0.83
CA PRO A 253 11.24 -3.08 1.03
C PRO A 253 12.19 -4.26 0.81
N ALA A 254 13.37 -3.99 0.22
CA ALA A 254 14.38 -5.01 -0.05
C ALA A 254 14.81 -5.72 1.24
N GLY A 255 14.98 -7.03 1.16
CA GLY A 255 15.47 -7.87 2.26
C GLY A 255 14.57 -7.98 3.48
N LEU A 256 13.37 -7.41 3.49
CA LEU A 256 12.43 -7.50 4.59
C LEU A 256 11.34 -8.53 4.32
N LYS A 257 10.87 -9.17 5.40
CA LYS A 257 9.73 -10.09 5.37
C LYS A 257 8.58 -9.54 6.19
N ALA A 258 7.40 -9.50 5.58
CA ALA A 258 6.17 -9.22 6.32
C ALA A 258 5.87 -10.41 7.25
N VAL A 259 5.84 -10.17 8.57
CA VAL A 259 5.65 -11.24 9.58
C VAL A 259 4.28 -11.17 10.25
N SER A 260 3.63 -10.02 10.22
CA SER A 260 2.27 -9.86 10.76
C SER A 260 1.67 -8.54 10.29
N ARG A 261 0.44 -8.29 10.77
CA ARG A 261 -0.19 -6.95 10.72
C ARG A 261 -0.46 -6.47 12.14
N ASP A 262 -0.32 -5.18 12.36
CA ASP A 262 -0.68 -4.57 13.63
C ASP A 262 -2.19 -4.33 13.75
N LYS A 263 -2.63 -3.76 14.89
CA LYS A 263 -4.07 -3.46 15.14
C LYS A 263 -4.70 -2.47 14.15
N TYR A 264 -3.90 -1.78 13.35
CA TYR A 264 -4.34 -0.84 12.33
C TYR A 264 -4.21 -1.40 10.90
N LEU A 265 -3.96 -2.71 10.77
CA LEU A 265 -3.80 -3.42 9.49
C LEU A 265 -2.52 -3.02 8.73
N ARG A 266 -1.54 -2.44 9.42
CA ARG A 266 -0.26 -2.06 8.82
C ARG A 266 0.72 -3.23 8.89
N THR A 267 1.59 -3.33 7.91
CA THR A 267 2.58 -4.40 7.85
C THR A 267 3.60 -4.29 8.99
N VAL A 268 3.87 -5.40 9.63
CA VAL A 268 5.00 -5.54 10.57
C VAL A 268 6.07 -6.37 9.87
N TYR A 269 7.26 -5.79 9.73
CA TYR A 269 8.41 -6.47 9.15
C TYR A 269 9.25 -7.16 10.23
N ASP A 270 10.03 -8.16 9.81
CA ASP A 270 10.91 -8.97 10.68
C ASP A 270 12.08 -8.17 11.28
N LYS A 271 12.52 -7.13 10.60
CA LYS A 271 13.61 -6.24 11.04
C LYS A 271 13.40 -4.81 10.54
N THR A 272 14.15 -3.86 11.10
CA THR A 272 14.34 -2.53 10.49
C THR A 272 15.50 -2.63 9.50
N PRO A 273 15.37 -2.12 8.26
CA PRO A 273 16.47 -2.14 7.32
C PRO A 273 17.63 -1.26 7.83
N LEU A 274 18.86 -1.63 7.52
CA LEU A 274 20.00 -0.75 7.71
C LEU A 274 20.03 0.30 6.58
N PRO A 275 20.60 1.48 6.83
CA PRO A 275 20.76 2.46 5.75
C PRO A 275 21.83 2.03 4.74
N PRO A 276 21.79 2.53 3.50
CA PRO A 276 22.90 2.37 2.58
C PRO A 276 24.23 2.87 3.20
N PRO A 277 25.38 2.21 2.92
CA PRO A 277 25.51 1.05 2.05
C PRO A 277 25.31 -0.30 2.77
N HIS A 278 24.95 -0.31 4.04
CA HIS A 278 24.92 -1.49 4.91
C HIS A 278 23.61 -2.29 4.85
N GLY A 279 22.59 -1.76 4.18
CA GLY A 279 21.31 -2.42 3.98
C GLY A 279 21.27 -3.38 2.81
N ASP A 280 20.15 -4.11 2.70
CA ASP A 280 19.87 -4.89 1.50
C ASP A 280 19.63 -3.92 0.32
N GLN A 281 20.29 -4.17 -0.82
CA GLN A 281 20.12 -3.36 -2.02
C GLN A 281 18.74 -3.57 -2.62
N GLY A 282 18.06 -2.45 -2.92
CA GLY A 282 16.81 -2.43 -3.64
C GLY A 282 16.97 -2.24 -5.14
N GLN A 283 15.87 -1.95 -5.81
CA GLN A 283 15.82 -1.77 -7.26
C GLN A 283 15.52 -0.32 -7.68
N ASP A 284 15.20 0.56 -6.70
CA ASP A 284 14.87 1.94 -6.99
C ASP A 284 16.13 2.72 -7.37
N GLN A 285 15.97 3.72 -8.23
CA GLN A 285 17.05 4.57 -8.70
C GLN A 285 16.56 6.00 -8.95
N ILE A 286 17.50 6.92 -9.00
CA ILE A 286 17.31 8.27 -9.55
C ILE A 286 18.03 8.35 -10.87
N SER A 287 17.29 8.61 -11.94
CA SER A 287 17.82 8.80 -13.30
C SER A 287 17.74 10.26 -13.73
N VAL A 288 18.67 10.66 -14.59
CA VAL A 288 18.79 12.01 -15.16
C VAL A 288 18.69 11.91 -16.67
N HIS A 289 17.83 12.70 -17.25
CA HIS A 289 17.53 12.68 -18.67
C HIS A 289 17.75 14.07 -19.26
N GLU A 290 18.45 14.15 -20.38
CA GLU A 290 18.83 15.39 -21.05
C GLU A 290 18.39 15.35 -22.51
N ASP A 291 17.78 16.43 -22.98
CA ASP A 291 17.54 16.71 -24.40
C ASP A 291 18.76 17.45 -24.93
N THR A 292 19.67 16.74 -25.60
CA THR A 292 20.94 17.32 -26.03
C THR A 292 20.86 18.05 -27.37
N ASN A 293 19.79 17.81 -28.14
CA ASN A 293 19.61 18.36 -29.48
C ASN A 293 18.50 19.44 -29.55
N GLY A 294 17.68 19.59 -28.50
CA GLY A 294 16.62 20.59 -28.39
C GLY A 294 15.35 20.24 -29.16
N ASP A 295 15.09 18.95 -29.44
CA ASP A 295 13.90 18.50 -30.18
C ASP A 295 12.69 18.19 -29.28
N GLY A 296 12.84 18.39 -27.98
CA GLY A 296 11.80 18.13 -26.97
C GLY A 296 11.74 16.67 -26.52
N LYS A 297 12.72 15.84 -26.87
CA LYS A 297 12.86 14.47 -26.39
C LYS A 297 14.16 14.28 -25.66
N PHE A 298 14.13 13.48 -24.60
CA PHE A 298 15.34 13.18 -23.84
C PHE A 298 16.10 12.06 -24.53
N ASP A 299 17.32 12.35 -25.00
CA ASP A 299 18.17 11.45 -25.79
C ASP A 299 19.44 11.00 -25.05
N LYS A 300 19.71 11.55 -23.86
CA LYS A 300 20.81 11.13 -23.00
C LYS A 300 20.29 10.77 -21.61
N HIS A 301 20.72 9.61 -21.12
CA HIS A 301 20.27 9.03 -19.87
C HIS A 301 21.45 8.69 -18.96
N LEU A 302 21.37 9.09 -17.69
CA LEU A 302 22.35 8.78 -16.66
C LEU A 302 21.63 8.24 -15.43
N VAL A 303 22.32 7.44 -14.63
CA VAL A 303 21.87 7.05 -13.30
C VAL A 303 22.69 7.82 -12.27
N PHE A 304 22.04 8.65 -11.47
CA PHE A 304 22.67 9.40 -10.39
C PHE A 304 23.00 8.47 -9.21
N VAL A 305 22.04 7.67 -8.77
CA VAL A 305 22.18 6.66 -7.72
C VAL A 305 21.18 5.54 -7.95
N ASP A 306 21.58 4.30 -7.65
CA ASP A 306 20.76 3.10 -7.69
C ASP A 306 20.81 2.34 -6.35
N GLY A 307 20.22 1.13 -6.32
CA GLY A 307 20.20 0.28 -5.13
C GLY A 307 19.33 0.79 -3.99
N LEU A 308 18.49 1.80 -4.23
CA LEU A 308 17.56 2.34 -3.24
C LEU A 308 16.38 1.39 -2.99
N SER A 309 15.76 1.49 -1.82
CA SER A 309 14.66 0.61 -1.43
C SER A 309 13.46 1.39 -0.92
N ILE A 310 12.35 1.35 -1.66
CA ILE A 310 11.14 2.11 -1.36
C ILE A 310 11.44 3.61 -1.25
N ALA A 311 12.28 4.11 -2.14
CA ALA A 311 12.63 5.52 -2.21
C ALA A 311 11.47 6.32 -2.81
N THR A 312 10.98 7.32 -2.08
CA THR A 312 9.70 7.97 -2.42
C THR A 312 9.86 9.35 -3.05
N SER A 313 10.97 10.02 -2.83
CA SER A 313 11.19 11.36 -3.35
C SER A 313 12.64 11.82 -3.17
N PHE A 314 12.99 12.88 -3.88
CA PHE A 314 14.31 13.53 -3.77
C PHE A 314 14.18 15.05 -3.92
N ALA A 315 15.23 15.77 -3.54
CA ALA A 315 15.37 17.21 -3.80
C ALA A 315 16.85 17.57 -4.01
N MET A 316 17.15 18.24 -5.08
CA MET A 316 18.50 18.75 -5.39
C MET A 316 18.79 20.00 -4.55
N GLY A 317 20.02 20.16 -4.07
CA GLY A 317 20.46 21.31 -3.31
C GLY A 317 21.75 21.05 -2.54
N ASP A 318 22.36 22.10 -2.02
CA ASP A 318 23.57 22.03 -1.15
C ASP A 318 24.74 21.24 -1.74
N GLY A 319 24.87 21.16 -3.08
CA GLY A 319 25.93 20.41 -3.76
C GLY A 319 25.69 18.92 -3.82
N GLY A 320 24.43 18.49 -3.84
CA GLY A 320 24.04 17.09 -3.93
C GLY A 320 22.53 16.89 -3.99
N VAL A 321 22.09 15.72 -3.55
CA VAL A 321 20.68 15.31 -3.62
C VAL A 321 20.22 14.72 -2.29
N TYR A 322 19.20 15.31 -1.71
CA TYR A 322 18.46 14.76 -0.59
C TYR A 322 17.52 13.67 -1.11
N VAL A 323 17.56 12.48 -0.50
CA VAL A 323 16.77 11.34 -0.92
C VAL A 323 15.94 10.82 0.25
N LEU A 324 14.64 10.78 0.09
CA LEU A 324 13.73 10.19 1.05
C LEU A 324 13.60 8.69 0.74
N ASN A 325 14.36 7.89 1.47
CA ASN A 325 14.41 6.43 1.38
C ASN A 325 13.98 5.83 2.71
N PRO A 326 12.68 5.80 3.04
CA PRO A 326 12.21 5.34 4.33
C PRO A 326 12.86 4.00 4.76
N PRO A 327 13.31 3.89 6.03
CA PRO A 327 13.05 4.79 7.16
C PRO A 327 14.01 5.98 7.30
N TYR A 328 14.73 6.37 6.26
CA TYR A 328 15.80 7.37 6.31
C TYR A 328 15.57 8.57 5.40
N LEU A 329 16.10 9.72 5.81
CA LEU A 329 16.44 10.83 4.92
C LEU A 329 17.96 10.78 4.69
N LEU A 330 18.37 10.67 3.44
CA LEU A 330 19.74 10.54 3.01
C LEU A 330 20.19 11.80 2.26
N PHE A 331 21.49 12.07 2.25
CA PHE A 331 22.08 13.09 1.39
C PHE A 331 23.25 12.47 0.62
N TYR A 332 23.18 12.50 -0.69
CA TYR A 332 24.25 12.10 -1.61
C TYR A 332 24.94 13.34 -2.15
N GLU A 333 26.23 13.46 -1.91
CA GLU A 333 27.05 14.53 -2.47
C GLU A 333 27.30 14.32 -3.97
N ASP A 334 27.42 15.41 -4.72
CA ASP A 334 27.86 15.50 -6.13
C ASP A 334 28.73 16.76 -6.25
N ARG A 335 29.98 16.65 -5.76
CA ARG A 335 30.89 17.79 -5.63
C ARG A 335 31.48 18.23 -6.96
N ASP A 336 31.75 17.28 -7.84
CA ASP A 336 32.33 17.52 -9.16
C ASP A 336 31.26 17.79 -10.24
N GLN A 337 29.98 17.66 -9.87
CA GLN A 337 28.82 17.92 -10.71
C GLN A 337 28.79 17.08 -12.00
N ASP A 338 29.23 15.82 -11.89
CA ASP A 338 29.18 14.84 -12.98
C ASP A 338 27.82 14.11 -13.07
N ASP A 339 26.87 14.48 -12.20
CA ASP A 339 25.52 13.90 -12.10
C ASP A 339 25.52 12.45 -11.60
N LYS A 340 26.49 12.10 -10.76
CA LYS A 340 26.59 10.84 -10.03
C LYS A 340 26.88 11.10 -8.57
N ALA A 341 26.40 10.21 -7.72
CA ALA A 341 26.73 10.27 -6.31
C ALA A 341 28.22 9.99 -6.07
N ASP A 342 28.90 10.86 -5.32
CA ASP A 342 30.35 10.77 -5.01
C ASP A 342 30.70 9.63 -4.01
N GLY A 343 29.76 8.77 -3.67
CA GLY A 343 29.94 7.65 -2.75
C GLY A 343 28.74 7.39 -1.86
N ASP A 344 29.03 6.87 -0.65
CA ASP A 344 28.00 6.53 0.32
C ASP A 344 27.29 7.78 0.84
N PRO A 345 25.99 7.72 1.13
CA PRO A 345 25.24 8.87 1.59
C PRO A 345 25.52 9.23 3.06
N GLU A 346 25.42 10.51 3.37
CA GLU A 346 25.17 10.93 4.76
C GLU A 346 23.74 10.54 5.14
N VAL A 347 23.58 9.78 6.24
CA VAL A 347 22.26 9.50 6.81
C VAL A 347 21.90 10.64 7.76
N ILE A 348 20.92 11.44 7.38
CA ILE A 348 20.53 12.65 8.12
C ILE A 348 19.53 12.34 9.22
N LEU A 349 18.40 11.73 8.85
CA LEU A 349 17.31 11.40 9.76
C LEU A 349 16.97 9.93 9.67
N GLU A 350 16.45 9.39 10.77
CA GLU A 350 15.91 8.04 10.87
C GLU A 350 14.51 8.03 11.49
N GLY A 351 13.76 6.95 11.28
CA GLY A 351 12.50 6.68 11.96
C GLY A 351 11.24 7.01 11.16
N PHE A 352 11.34 7.23 9.85
CA PHE A 352 10.17 7.29 8.97
C PHE A 352 9.53 5.90 8.86
N GLY A 353 8.20 5.85 8.97
CA GLY A 353 7.46 4.60 8.91
C GLY A 353 7.51 3.92 7.53
N ILE A 354 7.54 2.59 7.55
CA ILE A 354 7.53 1.72 6.36
C ILE A 354 6.37 0.71 6.40
N GLU A 355 5.47 0.85 7.36
CA GLU A 355 4.39 -0.11 7.65
C GLU A 355 3.36 -0.20 6.51
N ASP A 356 3.34 0.77 5.63
CA ASP A 356 2.52 0.79 4.41
C ASP A 356 3.26 1.55 3.32
N SER A 357 3.81 0.82 2.35
CA SER A 357 4.55 1.39 1.21
C SER A 357 3.73 2.34 0.34
N HIS A 358 2.38 2.30 0.45
CA HIS A 358 1.48 3.25 -0.21
C HIS A 358 1.33 4.59 0.53
N SER A 359 1.90 4.72 1.71
CA SER A 359 1.66 5.87 2.62
C SER A 359 2.93 6.40 3.26
N CYS A 360 4.10 5.99 2.81
CA CYS A 360 5.39 6.47 3.32
C CYS A 360 5.51 8.00 3.23
N ALA A 361 6.48 8.55 3.96
CA ALA A 361 6.87 9.94 3.77
C ALA A 361 7.22 10.19 2.30
N ASN A 362 6.81 11.34 1.74
CA ASN A 362 6.83 11.56 0.29
C ASN A 362 6.94 13.04 -0.09
N ASN A 363 7.19 13.30 -1.37
CA ASN A 363 7.18 14.60 -2.01
C ASN A 363 8.09 15.64 -1.33
N LEU A 364 9.39 15.30 -1.21
CA LEU A 364 10.40 16.23 -0.69
C LEU A 364 10.54 17.44 -1.61
N ARG A 365 10.38 18.66 -1.07
CA ARG A 365 10.36 19.90 -1.83
C ARG A 365 10.92 21.07 -1.03
N TRP A 366 11.71 21.93 -1.67
CA TRP A 366 12.12 23.19 -1.06
C TRP A 366 10.95 24.15 -0.92
N GLY A 367 10.79 24.70 0.28
CA GLY A 367 9.94 25.83 0.52
C GLY A 367 10.66 27.15 0.24
N PRO A 368 9.92 28.27 0.08
CA PRO A 368 10.50 29.59 -0.17
C PRO A 368 11.32 30.14 1.01
N ASP A 369 11.22 29.49 2.16
CA ASP A 369 11.90 29.82 3.42
C ASP A 369 13.21 29.02 3.66
N GLY A 370 13.64 28.24 2.67
CA GLY A 370 14.87 27.43 2.74
C GLY A 370 14.74 26.12 3.53
N TRP A 371 13.53 25.72 3.91
CA TRP A 371 13.26 24.41 4.48
C TRP A 371 12.91 23.38 3.41
N LEU A 372 13.31 22.14 3.62
CA LEU A 372 12.80 20.98 2.89
C LEU A 372 11.49 20.52 3.51
N TYR A 373 10.40 20.60 2.78
CA TYR A 373 9.08 20.12 3.17
C TYR A 373 8.80 18.75 2.59
N ALA A 374 8.02 17.96 3.31
CA ALA A 374 7.46 16.72 2.79
C ALA A 374 6.15 16.35 3.51
N ALA A 375 5.40 15.46 2.90
CA ALA A 375 4.19 14.90 3.46
C ALA A 375 4.46 13.52 4.08
N GLN A 376 3.59 13.09 4.98
CA GLN A 376 3.53 11.72 5.48
C GLN A 376 2.09 11.22 5.35
N GLY A 377 1.91 10.06 4.74
CA GLY A 377 0.59 9.50 4.50
C GLY A 377 -0.09 8.96 5.75
N SER A 378 -1.32 8.50 5.57
CA SER A 378 -2.23 8.21 6.68
C SER A 378 -1.90 6.97 7.50
N THR A 379 -1.17 6.01 6.93
CA THR A 379 -1.01 4.67 7.50
C THR A 379 0.36 4.37 8.08
N VAL A 380 1.29 5.32 8.05
CA VAL A 380 2.62 5.16 8.63
C VAL A 380 2.78 6.02 9.87
N SER A 381 3.68 5.61 10.75
CA SER A 381 4.08 6.37 11.94
C SER A 381 5.44 7.03 11.70
N GLY A 382 5.74 8.08 12.45
CA GLY A 382 7.07 8.66 12.52
C GLY A 382 7.60 8.61 13.94
N ASN A 383 8.88 8.25 14.08
CA ASN A 383 9.69 8.41 15.29
C ASN A 383 11.01 9.05 14.87
N ILE A 384 10.93 10.30 14.41
CA ILE A 384 12.00 10.96 13.67
C ILE A 384 13.01 11.58 14.62
N LYS A 385 14.27 11.29 14.38
CA LYS A 385 15.43 11.90 15.06
C LYS A 385 16.64 11.92 14.11
N HIS A 386 17.68 12.64 14.50
CA HIS A 386 18.95 12.57 13.76
C HIS A 386 19.57 11.18 13.91
N TYR A 387 20.10 10.69 12.80
CA TYR A 387 20.65 9.34 12.73
C TYR A 387 21.77 9.13 13.76
N GLY A 388 21.73 7.98 14.43
CA GLY A 388 22.75 7.58 15.41
C GLY A 388 22.78 8.38 16.72
N THR A 389 21.88 9.36 16.91
CA THR A 389 21.81 10.16 18.14
C THR A 389 20.97 9.50 19.23
N LYS A 390 21.13 9.97 20.47
CA LYS A 390 20.33 9.56 21.64
C LYS A 390 19.18 10.53 21.95
N GLU A 391 18.91 11.47 21.05
CA GLU A 391 17.81 12.42 21.25
C GLU A 391 16.44 11.72 21.26
N SER A 392 15.49 12.32 21.97
CA SER A 392 14.12 11.82 21.97
C SER A 392 13.49 12.05 20.60
N PRO A 393 12.89 11.02 19.97
CA PRO A 393 12.31 11.19 18.66
C PRO A 393 11.05 12.07 18.71
N ILE A 394 10.86 12.84 17.66
CA ILE A 394 9.60 13.53 17.38
C ILE A 394 8.64 12.52 16.77
N ARG A 395 7.52 12.30 17.44
CA ARG A 395 6.54 11.28 17.06
C ARG A 395 5.40 11.87 16.26
N SER A 396 4.97 11.13 15.24
CA SER A 396 3.75 11.40 14.48
C SER A 396 2.97 10.12 14.25
N MET A 397 1.65 10.24 14.13
CA MET A 397 0.72 9.13 13.87
C MET A 397 0.09 9.32 12.49
N GLY A 398 0.90 9.26 11.43
CA GLY A 398 0.45 9.51 10.07
C GLY A 398 -0.06 10.93 9.83
N GLN A 399 -0.48 11.21 8.60
CA GLN A 399 -1.20 12.43 8.20
C GLN A 399 -0.58 13.72 8.76
N CYS A 400 0.55 14.11 8.21
CA CYS A 400 1.20 15.37 8.57
C CYS A 400 2.00 15.93 7.39
N ILE A 401 2.22 17.24 7.45
CA ILE A 401 3.31 17.90 6.73
C ILE A 401 4.44 18.11 7.73
N TRP A 402 5.64 17.75 7.34
CA TRP A 402 6.85 17.98 8.11
C TRP A 402 7.88 18.74 7.28
N ARG A 403 8.91 19.26 7.95
CA ARG A 403 10.01 19.96 7.27
C ARG A 403 11.34 19.77 7.99
N TYR A 404 12.42 19.89 7.23
CA TYR A 404 13.79 19.82 7.69
C TYR A 404 14.60 21.01 7.19
N HIS A 405 15.37 21.65 8.08
CA HIS A 405 16.27 22.74 7.72
C HIS A 405 17.73 22.23 7.73
N PRO A 406 18.40 22.09 6.59
CA PRO A 406 19.74 21.47 6.53
C PRO A 406 20.81 22.21 7.34
N GLN A 407 20.92 23.52 7.22
CA GLN A 407 21.96 24.30 7.92
C GLN A 407 21.72 24.34 9.43
N GLN A 408 20.46 24.38 9.88
CA GLN A 408 20.12 24.36 11.30
C GLN A 408 20.08 22.95 11.87
N LYS A 409 20.13 21.93 11.02
CA LYS A 409 19.92 20.52 11.37
C LYS A 409 18.67 20.34 12.21
N LYS A 410 17.55 20.92 11.79
CA LYS A 410 16.31 20.92 12.57
C LYS A 410 15.19 20.25 11.81
N TYR A 411 14.59 19.23 12.43
CA TYR A 411 13.35 18.59 11.97
C TYR A 411 12.17 19.08 12.81
N GLU A 412 11.04 19.35 12.18
CA GLU A 412 9.78 19.62 12.89
C GLU A 412 8.56 19.20 12.08
N VAL A 413 7.48 18.86 12.77
CA VAL A 413 6.16 18.71 12.17
C VAL A 413 5.60 20.09 11.92
N PHE A 414 5.31 20.40 10.65
CA PHE A 414 4.77 21.70 10.26
C PHE A 414 3.28 21.82 10.59
N ALA A 415 2.49 20.77 10.27
CA ALA A 415 1.07 20.70 10.59
C ALA A 415 0.61 19.23 10.67
N GLU A 416 -0.37 18.94 11.52
CA GLU A 416 -0.88 17.59 11.75
C GLU A 416 -2.30 17.39 11.26
N GLY A 417 -2.59 16.20 10.76
CA GLY A 417 -3.94 15.79 10.34
C GLY A 417 -4.18 15.95 8.85
N GLY A 418 -5.44 15.93 8.48
CA GLY A 418 -5.88 15.90 7.09
C GLY A 418 -6.26 14.52 6.61
N GLY A 419 -6.19 14.29 5.32
CA GLY A 419 -6.45 13.01 4.69
C GLY A 419 -5.22 12.12 4.60
N ASN A 420 -5.19 11.22 3.64
CA ASN A 420 -3.98 10.50 3.29
C ASN A 420 -3.07 11.46 2.53
N THR A 421 -2.14 12.06 3.23
CA THR A 421 -1.39 13.22 2.76
C THR A 421 -0.29 12.80 1.80
N PHE A 422 -0.45 13.17 0.53
CA PHE A 422 0.56 13.02 -0.52
C PHE A 422 0.73 14.33 -1.25
N GLY A 423 1.99 14.64 -1.54
CA GLY A 423 2.33 15.90 -2.18
C GLY A 423 2.39 17.06 -1.19
N VAL A 424 3.29 17.96 -1.47
CA VAL A 424 3.37 19.30 -0.87
C VAL A 424 3.43 20.28 -2.02
N GLU A 425 2.50 21.20 -2.07
CA GLU A 425 2.45 22.25 -3.08
C GLU A 425 2.53 23.62 -2.44
N PHE A 426 3.17 24.56 -3.14
CA PHE A 426 3.22 25.96 -2.79
C PHE A 426 2.60 26.80 -3.89
N ASP A 427 1.81 27.78 -3.51
CA ASP A 427 1.44 28.83 -4.45
C ASP A 427 2.47 29.98 -4.44
N SER A 428 2.27 30.98 -5.29
CA SER A 428 3.15 32.14 -5.41
C SER A 428 3.23 32.99 -4.13
N TYR A 429 2.31 32.80 -3.17
CA TYR A 429 2.34 33.44 -1.85
C TYR A 429 3.07 32.62 -0.79
N GLY A 430 3.61 31.43 -1.14
CA GLY A 430 4.27 30.51 -0.21
C GLY A 430 3.31 29.77 0.73
N ARG A 431 2.02 29.71 0.41
CA ARG A 431 1.05 28.94 1.18
C ARG A 431 1.19 27.46 0.86
N VAL A 432 1.03 26.60 1.87
CA VAL A 432 1.28 25.16 1.80
C VAL A 432 -0.02 24.40 1.59
N TYR A 433 -0.04 23.54 0.60
CA TYR A 433 -1.19 22.70 0.27
C TYR A 433 -0.79 21.24 0.14
N SER A 434 -1.76 20.36 0.34
CA SER A 434 -1.63 18.93 0.00
C SER A 434 -2.98 18.37 -0.41
N GLY A 435 -2.95 17.41 -1.33
CA GLY A 435 -4.14 16.74 -1.83
C GLY A 435 -4.74 15.73 -0.86
N TYR A 436 -5.90 15.20 -1.23
CA TYR A 436 -6.66 14.25 -0.45
C TYR A 436 -7.32 13.18 -1.34
N ASN A 437 -7.21 11.92 -0.99
CA ASN A 437 -7.79 10.82 -1.76
C ASN A 437 -9.26 10.48 -1.41
N GLY A 438 -9.91 11.28 -0.60
CA GLY A 438 -11.32 11.14 -0.29
C GLY A 438 -12.21 11.72 -1.40
N GLY A 439 -13.52 11.58 -1.23
CA GLY A 439 -14.50 12.05 -2.19
C GLY A 439 -15.15 13.38 -1.85
N ASN A 440 -14.71 14.08 -0.80
CA ASN A 440 -15.41 15.23 -0.24
C ASN A 440 -14.60 16.53 -0.22
N THR A 441 -13.36 16.50 -0.68
CA THR A 441 -12.50 17.68 -0.81
C THR A 441 -11.36 17.41 -1.80
N ARG A 442 -10.79 18.47 -2.39
CA ARG A 442 -9.54 18.38 -3.17
C ARG A 442 -8.32 18.25 -2.26
N GLY A 443 -8.38 18.77 -1.03
CA GLY A 443 -7.25 18.73 -0.11
C GLY A 443 -7.36 19.75 1.00
N PHE A 444 -6.20 20.17 1.48
CA PHE A 444 -6.04 21.03 2.64
C PHE A 444 -5.06 22.15 2.34
N HIS A 445 -5.37 23.34 2.82
CA HIS A 445 -4.42 24.43 3.00
C HIS A 445 -3.84 24.30 4.41
N TYR A 446 -2.53 24.10 4.52
CA TYR A 446 -1.85 23.87 5.80
C TYR A 446 -1.23 25.17 6.34
N ILE A 447 -1.47 25.41 7.62
CA ILE A 447 -0.89 26.51 8.38
C ILE A 447 0.07 25.94 9.40
N GLN A 448 1.23 26.59 9.59
CA GLN A 448 2.23 26.13 10.56
C GLN A 448 1.62 26.01 11.96
N GLY A 449 1.83 24.85 12.61
CA GLY A 449 1.24 24.53 13.91
C GLY A 449 -0.25 24.19 13.85
N GLY A 450 -0.86 24.12 12.65
CA GLY A 450 -2.27 23.82 12.46
C GLY A 450 -2.59 22.35 12.71
N TYR A 451 -3.81 22.12 13.19
CA TYR A 451 -4.38 20.79 13.37
C TYR A 451 -5.60 20.61 12.46
N TYR A 452 -5.67 19.44 11.83
CA TYR A 452 -6.72 19.05 10.89
C TYR A 452 -7.30 17.71 11.30
N LEU A 453 -8.59 17.47 11.06
CA LEU A 453 -9.20 16.17 11.34
C LEU A 453 -8.56 15.09 10.48
N LYS A 454 -8.13 14.01 11.12
CA LYS A 454 -7.61 12.85 10.42
C LYS A 454 -8.76 12.01 9.84
N GLY A 455 -8.62 11.60 8.57
CA GLY A 455 -9.70 11.00 7.80
C GLY A 455 -9.96 9.52 8.05
N PHE A 456 -9.04 8.77 8.67
CA PHE A 456 -9.11 7.31 8.73
C PHE A 456 -8.95 6.77 10.15
N SER A 457 -9.96 6.10 10.68
CA SER A 457 -9.96 5.51 12.02
C SER A 457 -8.94 4.38 12.23
N LYS A 458 -8.47 3.75 11.16
CA LYS A 458 -7.47 2.67 11.22
C LYS A 458 -6.05 3.13 11.61
N HIS A 459 -5.83 4.42 11.82
CA HIS A 459 -4.50 5.01 12.06
C HIS A 459 -4.28 5.45 13.52
N GLY A 460 -5.04 4.93 14.45
CA GLY A 460 -4.92 5.26 15.85
C GLY A 460 -5.66 6.52 16.25
N GLN A 461 -5.09 7.28 17.18
CA GLN A 461 -5.71 8.52 17.64
C GLN A 461 -5.79 9.52 16.49
N LEU A 462 -7.01 9.94 16.16
CA LEU A 462 -7.28 10.72 14.96
C LEU A 462 -7.02 12.21 15.12
N SER A 463 -6.95 12.72 16.35
CA SER A 463 -6.94 14.15 16.59
C SER A 463 -6.12 14.47 17.83
N ASN A 464 -5.56 15.68 17.87
CA ASN A 464 -4.88 16.16 19.07
C ASN A 464 -5.91 16.57 20.12
N PRO A 465 -5.97 15.93 21.31
CA PRO A 465 -6.93 16.27 22.34
C PRO A 465 -6.72 17.67 22.96
N TYR A 466 -5.57 18.27 22.73
CA TYR A 466 -5.23 19.60 23.22
C TYR A 466 -5.46 20.73 22.20
N ALA A 467 -5.92 20.40 20.98
CA ALA A 467 -6.25 21.42 19.99
C ALA A 467 -7.54 22.16 20.38
N PHE A 468 -7.51 23.47 20.30
CA PHE A 468 -8.71 24.32 20.53
C PHE A 468 -9.76 24.18 19.43
N GLY A 469 -9.40 23.58 18.31
CA GLY A 469 -10.22 23.34 17.15
C GLY A 469 -9.37 22.83 16.00
N TYR A 470 -10.04 22.58 14.88
CA TYR A 470 -9.39 22.09 13.67
C TYR A 470 -9.64 23.03 12.51
N PHE A 471 -8.58 23.27 11.72
CA PHE A 471 -8.74 23.95 10.45
C PHE A 471 -9.57 23.09 9.49
N PRO A 472 -10.47 23.70 8.70
CA PRO A 472 -11.28 22.95 7.75
C PRO A 472 -10.45 22.49 6.53
N ALA A 473 -10.91 21.42 5.88
CA ALA A 473 -10.49 21.08 4.54
C ALA A 473 -10.92 22.17 3.55
N MET A 474 -10.32 22.18 2.37
CA MET A 474 -10.83 22.96 1.24
C MET A 474 -12.24 22.49 0.90
N THR A 475 -13.16 23.43 0.70
CA THR A 475 -14.53 23.06 0.37
C THR A 475 -14.67 22.71 -1.11
N HIS A 476 -15.55 21.75 -1.44
CA HIS A 476 -15.88 21.38 -2.80
C HIS A 476 -17.25 20.72 -2.88
N SER A 477 -18.08 21.11 -3.82
CA SER A 477 -19.48 20.67 -3.90
C SER A 477 -19.64 19.25 -4.45
N GLN A 478 -18.81 18.85 -5.41
CA GLN A 478 -18.84 17.53 -6.04
C GLN A 478 -17.43 17.11 -6.40
N VAL A 479 -16.90 16.13 -5.66
CA VAL A 479 -15.56 15.63 -5.91
C VAL A 479 -15.64 14.17 -6.35
N PRO A 480 -15.38 13.84 -7.61
CA PRO A 480 -14.94 12.50 -7.94
C PRO A 480 -13.68 12.20 -7.11
N ARG A 481 -13.52 10.95 -6.69
CA ARG A 481 -12.34 10.55 -5.93
C ARG A 481 -11.08 11.05 -6.62
N PHE A 482 -10.27 11.75 -5.86
CA PHE A 482 -9.08 12.43 -6.36
C PHE A 482 -7.87 11.85 -5.65
N THR A 483 -6.76 11.70 -6.31
CA THR A 483 -5.60 11.11 -5.68
C THR A 483 -4.60 12.17 -5.28
N HIS A 484 -4.50 12.37 -4.01
CA HIS A 484 -3.45 12.89 -3.17
C HIS A 484 -2.66 14.11 -3.66
N THR A 485 -2.10 14.08 -4.87
CA THR A 485 -1.16 15.09 -5.36
C THR A 485 -1.81 16.00 -6.38
N PHE A 486 -1.62 17.29 -6.22
CA PHE A 486 -2.00 18.29 -7.21
C PHE A 486 -0.91 19.37 -7.33
N VAL A 487 -1.00 20.18 -8.35
CA VAL A 487 -0.22 21.40 -8.54
C VAL A 487 -1.14 22.59 -8.66
N ILE A 488 -0.69 23.75 -8.18
CA ILE A 488 -1.33 25.04 -8.44
C ILE A 488 -0.60 25.67 -9.60
N TYR A 489 -1.29 25.78 -10.73
CA TYR A 489 -0.71 26.32 -11.96
C TYR A 489 -0.94 27.81 -12.04
N GLU A 490 0.10 28.60 -11.88
CA GLU A 490 0.07 30.07 -11.87
C GLU A 490 0.86 30.69 -13.05
N ASP A 491 1.18 29.87 -14.06
CA ASP A 491 1.86 30.32 -15.29
C ASP A 491 0.86 30.71 -16.38
N THR A 492 1.34 31.32 -17.46
CA THR A 492 0.57 31.82 -18.61
C THR A 492 0.76 31.01 -19.88
N THR A 493 1.58 29.93 -19.86
CA THR A 493 1.87 29.10 -21.03
C THR A 493 0.63 28.36 -21.55
N LEU A 494 -0.22 27.85 -20.63
CA LEU A 494 -1.49 27.24 -21.01
C LEU A 494 -2.54 28.30 -21.38
N PRO A 495 -3.55 27.94 -22.20
CA PRO A 495 -4.68 28.81 -22.50
C PRO A 495 -5.33 29.41 -21.25
N GLU A 496 -5.85 30.66 -21.34
CA GLU A 496 -6.38 31.45 -20.22
C GLU A 496 -7.34 30.67 -19.30
N LYS A 497 -8.20 29.81 -19.90
CA LYS A 497 -9.16 28.99 -19.12
C LYS A 497 -8.51 27.99 -18.17
N TYR A 498 -7.22 27.69 -18.33
CA TYR A 498 -6.45 26.76 -17.47
C TYR A 498 -5.52 27.49 -16.51
N GLN A 499 -5.36 28.80 -16.62
CA GLN A 499 -4.47 29.57 -15.75
C GLN A 499 -5.09 29.77 -14.37
N ASN A 500 -4.24 29.86 -13.36
CA ASN A 500 -4.62 29.99 -11.94
C ASN A 500 -5.56 28.89 -11.46
N LYS A 501 -5.34 27.66 -11.91
CA LYS A 501 -6.12 26.48 -11.56
C LYS A 501 -5.29 25.49 -10.74
N LEU A 502 -5.99 24.70 -9.96
CA LEU A 502 -5.46 23.48 -9.35
C LEU A 502 -5.60 22.34 -10.35
N PHE A 503 -4.50 21.64 -10.65
CA PHE A 503 -4.49 20.43 -11.49
C PHE A 503 -4.12 19.21 -10.69
N GLY A 504 -4.79 18.10 -10.92
CA GLY A 504 -4.44 16.83 -10.32
C GLY A 504 -4.78 15.64 -11.18
N VAL A 505 -4.06 14.57 -10.95
CA VAL A 505 -4.25 13.29 -11.65
C VAL A 505 -5.24 12.43 -10.88
N GLU A 506 -6.23 11.90 -11.58
CA GLU A 506 -7.18 10.92 -11.06
C GLU A 506 -6.95 9.57 -11.78
N PRO A 507 -6.01 8.74 -11.28
CA PRO A 507 -5.56 7.55 -12.00
C PRO A 507 -6.58 6.41 -12.00
N LEU A 508 -7.56 6.41 -11.08
CA LEU A 508 -8.59 5.37 -11.05
C LEU A 508 -9.57 5.46 -12.23
N GLN A 509 -9.69 6.65 -12.83
CA GLN A 509 -10.52 6.88 -14.02
C GLN A 509 -9.67 7.35 -15.22
N GLY A 510 -8.33 7.36 -15.06
CA GLY A 510 -7.41 7.68 -16.14
C GLY A 510 -7.55 9.10 -16.67
N ARG A 511 -7.64 10.11 -15.79
CA ARG A 511 -7.83 11.50 -16.23
C ARG A 511 -7.05 12.51 -15.41
N VAL A 512 -6.78 13.67 -16.00
CA VAL A 512 -6.36 14.88 -15.31
C VAL A 512 -7.58 15.77 -15.11
N VAL A 513 -7.73 16.30 -13.90
CA VAL A 513 -8.83 17.21 -13.57
C VAL A 513 -8.26 18.57 -13.15
N TYR A 514 -8.99 19.64 -13.40
CA TYR A 514 -8.66 20.95 -12.89
C TYR A 514 -9.84 21.57 -12.14
N SER A 515 -9.54 22.52 -11.26
CA SER A 515 -10.53 23.22 -10.46
C SER A 515 -10.12 24.67 -10.27
N ASP A 516 -11.11 25.55 -10.19
CA ASP A 516 -10.92 26.90 -9.68
C ASP A 516 -10.56 26.86 -8.19
N VAL A 517 -9.75 27.83 -7.75
CA VAL A 517 -9.36 27.98 -6.35
C VAL A 517 -9.66 29.41 -5.91
N ALA A 518 -10.51 29.56 -4.91
CA ALA A 518 -10.88 30.87 -4.34
C ALA A 518 -10.80 30.84 -2.81
N GLY A 519 -10.43 31.93 -2.19
CA GLY A 519 -10.40 32.04 -0.73
C GLY A 519 -11.80 31.93 -0.11
N GLU A 520 -11.91 31.14 0.96
CA GLU A 520 -13.15 30.97 1.73
C GLU A 520 -12.85 30.90 3.23
N GLY A 521 -13.06 32.00 3.95
CA GLY A 521 -12.77 32.07 5.39
C GLY A 521 -11.28 31.81 5.68
N SER A 522 -10.98 30.76 6.45
CA SER A 522 -9.61 30.35 6.80
C SER A 522 -9.02 29.30 5.85
N THR A 523 -9.73 28.92 4.79
CA THR A 523 -9.31 27.94 3.81
C THR A 523 -9.66 28.40 2.39
N PHE A 524 -9.83 27.48 1.46
CA PHE A 524 -10.15 27.74 0.06
C PHE A 524 -11.35 26.90 -0.36
N LYS A 525 -12.05 27.39 -1.37
CA LYS A 525 -13.08 26.68 -2.11
C LYS A 525 -12.52 26.27 -3.46
N THR A 526 -12.83 25.06 -3.91
CA THR A 526 -12.52 24.57 -5.24
C THR A 526 -13.80 24.23 -6.00
N GLU A 527 -13.87 24.52 -7.30
CA GLU A 527 -15.01 24.25 -8.19
C GLU A 527 -14.55 23.64 -9.51
#